data_7032ca467ebd980cc68cccb4e360b2a3
#
_entry.id   7032ca467ebd980cc68cccb4e360b2a3
#
_cell.length_a   1.000
_cell.length_b   1.000
_cell.length_c   1.000
_cell.angle_alpha   90.00
_cell.angle_beta   90.00
_cell.angle_gamma   90.00
#
_symmetry.space_group_name_H-M   'P 1'
#
loop_
_entity.id
_entity.type
_entity.pdbx_description
1 polymer ?
#
loop_
_entity_poly.entity_id
_entity_poly.type
_entity_poly.pdbx_seq_one_letter_code
_entity_poly.pdbx_strand_id
1 'polypeptide(L)'
;MCSITALLNRTTALDADRKSVLNASRSQQHRGPDWSGIREFPAAIVSHERLAIVDVLSGAQPLVDPDSGTVLAVNGEIYNHLDLKSSGACGDHPFQSGSDCEVILALYRKHGRDLVQHLSGMYAFVLFDPTSDTWIIARDPIGIIPLYYGTDDAGRLWVASEMKALMDTCDDVRLFPPGQVWASGEAAPTSFYHRDWMEGELPNHPYQPEELNAALTAAMGSRALMTKIVEKF
;
A
#
# COMPACT_ATOMS: atom_id res chain seq x y z
N MET A 1 -10.38 -8.80 -0.56
CA MET A 1 -9.33 -7.74 -0.41
C MET A 1 -8.31 -8.22 0.58
N CYS A 2 -7.03 -8.02 0.30
CA CYS A 2 -5.92 -8.43 1.16
C CYS A 2 -5.88 -7.67 2.50
N SER A 3 -4.93 -8.03 3.36
CA SER A 3 -4.61 -7.23 4.54
C SER A 3 -3.11 -7.13 4.78
N ILE A 4 -2.74 -6.04 5.42
CA ILE A 4 -1.37 -5.69 5.79
C ILE A 4 -1.30 -5.66 7.33
N THR A 5 -0.18 -6.11 7.87
CA THR A 5 0.22 -5.84 9.25
C THR A 5 1.72 -5.54 9.26
N ALA A 6 2.12 -4.44 9.88
CA ALA A 6 3.53 -4.11 10.04
C ALA A 6 3.83 -3.58 11.44
N LEU A 7 5.01 -3.93 11.93
CA LEU A 7 5.66 -3.33 13.09
C LEU A 7 6.96 -2.70 12.63
N LEU A 8 7.11 -1.41 12.83
CA LEU A 8 8.21 -0.57 12.36
C LEU A 8 8.92 0.10 13.55
N ASN A 9 10.09 0.67 13.31
CA ASN A 9 10.90 1.35 14.34
C ASN A 9 11.28 0.43 15.52
N ARG A 10 11.56 -0.85 15.23
CA ARG A 10 12.09 -1.77 16.23
C ARG A 10 13.53 -1.38 16.58
N THR A 11 13.82 -1.27 17.86
CA THR A 11 15.19 -1.02 18.36
C THR A 11 15.84 -2.29 18.90
N THR A 12 15.03 -3.29 19.22
CA THR A 12 15.47 -4.59 19.74
C THR A 12 14.58 -5.66 19.12
N ALA A 13 15.17 -6.67 18.52
CA ALA A 13 14.43 -7.83 18.01
C ALA A 13 14.04 -8.74 19.17
N LEU A 14 12.75 -8.93 19.41
CA LEU A 14 12.22 -9.83 20.41
C LEU A 14 11.39 -10.94 19.74
N ASP A 15 11.53 -12.17 20.18
CA ASP A 15 10.70 -13.30 19.71
C ASP A 15 9.20 -13.03 19.88
N ALA A 16 8.85 -12.28 20.94
CA ALA A 16 7.49 -11.84 21.21
C ALA A 16 6.90 -10.97 20.11
N ASP A 17 7.72 -10.12 19.44
CA ASP A 17 7.26 -9.22 18.38
C ASP A 17 6.70 -10.00 17.20
N ARG A 18 7.41 -11.04 16.76
CA ARG A 18 6.94 -11.92 15.68
C ARG A 18 5.59 -12.55 16.00
N LYS A 19 5.42 -13.02 17.24
CA LYS A 19 4.16 -13.62 17.70
C LYS A 19 3.04 -12.60 17.70
N SER A 20 3.30 -11.38 18.17
CA SER A 20 2.30 -10.30 18.20
C SER A 20 1.88 -9.89 16.78
N VAL A 21 2.82 -9.72 15.85
CA VAL A 21 2.51 -9.42 14.44
C VAL A 21 1.71 -10.55 13.80
N LEU A 22 2.06 -11.81 14.04
CA LEU A 22 1.32 -12.95 13.52
C LEU A 22 -0.11 -13.02 14.07
N ASN A 23 -0.32 -12.70 15.34
CA ASN A 23 -1.67 -12.67 15.93
C ASN A 23 -2.51 -11.54 15.30
N ALA A 24 -1.94 -10.35 15.16
CA ALA A 24 -2.57 -9.21 14.50
C ALA A 24 -2.89 -9.51 13.02
N SER A 25 -1.98 -10.16 12.29
CA SER A 25 -2.19 -10.59 10.91
C SER A 25 -3.33 -11.60 10.80
N ARG A 26 -3.31 -12.65 11.60
CA ARG A 26 -4.35 -13.69 11.62
C ARG A 26 -5.74 -13.16 11.95
N SER A 27 -5.86 -12.11 12.77
CA SER A 27 -7.14 -11.47 13.08
C SER A 27 -7.81 -10.87 11.81
N GLN A 28 -7.03 -10.66 10.75
CA GLN A 28 -7.45 -10.13 9.45
C GLN A 28 -7.47 -11.20 8.33
N GLN A 29 -7.26 -12.48 8.63
CA GLN A 29 -7.17 -13.56 7.63
C GLN A 29 -8.43 -13.71 6.77
N HIS A 30 -9.61 -13.31 7.29
CA HIS A 30 -10.85 -13.30 6.52
C HIS A 30 -10.80 -12.40 5.28
N ARG A 31 -9.87 -11.42 5.24
CA ARG A 31 -9.65 -10.54 4.08
C ARG A 31 -8.82 -11.21 3.00
N GLY A 32 -7.90 -12.07 3.38
CA GLY A 32 -6.99 -12.76 2.48
C GLY A 32 -6.74 -14.20 2.89
N PRO A 33 -7.69 -15.11 2.62
CA PRO A 33 -7.63 -16.48 3.13
C PRO A 33 -6.69 -17.40 2.34
N ASP A 34 -6.18 -16.95 1.18
CA ASP A 34 -5.50 -17.84 0.23
C ASP A 34 -4.01 -18.06 0.59
N TRP A 35 -3.38 -17.04 1.18
CA TRP A 35 -1.96 -17.10 1.52
C TRP A 35 -1.59 -16.11 2.62
N SER A 36 -0.69 -16.52 3.51
CA SER A 36 -0.08 -15.66 4.53
C SER A 36 1.43 -15.56 4.32
N GLY A 37 1.96 -14.35 4.30
CA GLY A 37 3.39 -14.09 4.17
C GLY A 37 3.92 -13.16 5.25
N ILE A 38 5.17 -13.38 5.66
CA ILE A 38 5.85 -12.52 6.64
C ILE A 38 7.32 -12.34 6.25
N ARG A 39 7.83 -11.12 6.45
CA ARG A 39 9.26 -10.81 6.38
C ARG A 39 9.66 -10.11 7.67
N GLU A 40 10.79 -10.53 8.23
CA GLU A 40 11.30 -10.02 9.49
C GLU A 40 12.72 -9.48 9.30
N PHE A 41 12.94 -8.28 9.84
CA PHE A 41 14.19 -7.54 9.86
C PHE A 41 14.46 -7.03 11.28
N PRO A 42 15.68 -6.63 11.61
CA PRO A 42 15.96 -6.03 12.92
C PRO A 42 15.05 -4.84 13.24
N ALA A 43 14.83 -3.94 12.27
CA ALA A 43 14.04 -2.72 12.46
C ALA A 43 12.55 -2.85 12.11
N ALA A 44 12.12 -3.92 11.42
CA ALA A 44 10.74 -4.08 10.97
C ALA A 44 10.28 -5.54 10.89
N ILE A 45 8.97 -5.74 11.04
CA ILE A 45 8.28 -6.97 10.63
C ILE A 45 7.12 -6.55 9.73
N VAL A 46 7.01 -7.16 8.55
CA VAL A 46 5.94 -6.89 7.58
C VAL A 46 5.23 -8.19 7.24
N SER A 47 3.92 -8.22 7.40
CA SER A 47 3.07 -9.39 7.13
C SER A 47 1.92 -9.03 6.20
N HIS A 48 1.45 -10.03 5.45
CA HIS A 48 0.38 -9.87 4.47
C HIS A 48 -0.50 -11.12 4.43
N GLU A 49 -1.82 -10.91 4.48
CA GLU A 49 -2.83 -11.95 4.20
C GLU A 49 -3.38 -11.69 2.79
N ARG A 50 -3.25 -12.67 1.91
CA ARG A 50 -3.52 -12.50 0.48
C ARG A 50 -4.85 -13.10 0.07
N LEU A 51 -5.62 -12.31 -0.68
CA LEU A 51 -6.67 -12.78 -1.58
C LEU A 51 -6.07 -12.79 -3.00
N ALA A 52 -5.90 -13.96 -3.59
CA ALA A 52 -5.23 -14.13 -4.87
C ALA A 52 -6.18 -13.83 -6.03
N ILE A 53 -6.14 -12.60 -6.56
CA ILE A 53 -6.97 -12.14 -7.68
C ILE A 53 -6.10 -11.98 -8.93
N VAL A 54 -5.01 -11.22 -8.84
CA VAL A 54 -4.05 -11.02 -9.93
C VAL A 54 -2.83 -11.86 -9.65
N ASP A 55 -2.32 -12.56 -10.69
CA ASP A 55 -1.14 -13.41 -10.61
C ASP A 55 -1.20 -14.44 -9.47
N VAL A 56 -2.16 -15.32 -9.54
CA VAL A 56 -2.46 -16.35 -8.52
C VAL A 56 -1.22 -17.19 -8.16
N LEU A 57 -0.36 -17.47 -9.16
CA LEU A 57 0.76 -18.40 -9.02
C LEU A 57 2.04 -17.76 -8.49
N SER A 58 2.38 -16.52 -8.91
CA SER A 58 3.69 -15.89 -8.57
C SER A 58 3.60 -14.61 -7.75
N GLY A 59 2.43 -14.00 -7.59
CA GLY A 59 2.22 -12.75 -6.85
C GLY A 59 2.18 -12.90 -5.32
N ALA A 60 2.92 -13.81 -4.72
CA ALA A 60 2.97 -13.97 -3.25
C ALA A 60 3.52 -12.71 -2.58
N GLN A 61 2.82 -12.25 -1.52
CA GLN A 61 3.22 -11.06 -0.76
C GLN A 61 3.67 -11.43 0.66
N PRO A 62 4.53 -10.62 1.31
CA PRO A 62 5.11 -9.36 0.81
C PRO A 62 6.03 -9.56 -0.40
N LEU A 63 5.90 -8.68 -1.40
CA LEU A 63 6.79 -8.64 -2.57
C LEU A 63 8.20 -8.22 -2.14
N VAL A 64 9.22 -8.73 -2.82
CA VAL A 64 10.62 -8.43 -2.49
C VAL A 64 11.35 -8.02 -3.76
N ASP A 65 12.00 -6.87 -3.73
CA ASP A 65 12.94 -6.47 -4.77
C ASP A 65 14.18 -7.37 -4.72
N PRO A 66 14.53 -8.08 -5.82
CA PRO A 66 15.58 -9.08 -5.79
C PRO A 66 17.00 -8.48 -5.60
N ASP A 67 17.20 -7.21 -5.96
CA ASP A 67 18.51 -6.57 -5.92
C ASP A 67 18.76 -5.89 -4.56
N SER A 68 17.75 -5.15 -4.03
CA SER A 68 17.89 -4.39 -2.77
C SER A 68 17.38 -5.13 -1.54
N GLY A 69 16.54 -6.13 -1.73
CA GLY A 69 15.82 -6.77 -0.62
C GLY A 69 14.67 -5.93 -0.06
N THR A 70 14.34 -4.79 -0.69
CA THR A 70 13.22 -3.95 -0.29
C THR A 70 11.92 -4.75 -0.31
N VAL A 71 11.14 -4.61 0.75
CA VAL A 71 9.90 -5.37 0.97
C VAL A 71 8.67 -4.49 0.85
N LEU A 72 7.65 -4.99 0.16
CA LEU A 72 6.37 -4.31 -0.04
C LEU A 72 5.21 -5.21 0.35
N ALA A 73 4.40 -4.77 1.30
CA ALA A 73 3.07 -5.29 1.54
C ALA A 73 2.04 -4.27 1.04
N VAL A 74 1.19 -4.69 0.10
CA VAL A 74 0.19 -3.81 -0.52
C VAL A 74 -1.17 -4.50 -0.58
N ASN A 75 -2.21 -3.75 -0.23
CA ASN A 75 -3.59 -4.10 -0.46
C ASN A 75 -4.17 -3.10 -1.46
N GLY A 76 -4.58 -3.55 -2.64
CA GLY A 76 -5.12 -2.68 -3.66
C GLY A 76 -4.81 -3.11 -5.09
N GLU A 77 -5.01 -2.18 -6.01
CA GLU A 77 -4.81 -2.36 -7.45
C GLU A 77 -4.22 -1.08 -8.04
N ILE A 78 -3.16 -1.22 -8.86
CA ILE A 78 -2.52 -0.12 -9.57
C ILE A 78 -2.99 -0.12 -11.02
N TYR A 79 -3.92 0.77 -11.35
CA TYR A 79 -4.60 0.78 -12.63
C TYR A 79 -3.69 1.10 -13.82
N ASN A 80 -2.71 1.98 -13.62
CA ASN A 80 -1.78 2.41 -14.67
C ASN A 80 -0.48 1.59 -14.74
N HIS A 81 -0.43 0.38 -14.14
CA HIS A 81 0.79 -0.42 -14.08
C HIS A 81 1.36 -0.79 -15.46
N LEU A 82 0.51 -1.04 -16.47
CA LEU A 82 0.96 -1.34 -17.83
C LEU A 82 1.60 -0.12 -18.50
N ASP A 83 1.01 1.06 -18.31
CA ASP A 83 1.56 2.31 -18.83
C ASP A 83 2.90 2.64 -18.17
N LEU A 84 3.01 2.45 -16.86
CA LEU A 84 4.26 2.62 -16.12
C LEU A 84 5.37 1.70 -16.62
N LYS A 85 5.05 0.43 -16.89
CA LYS A 85 5.98 -0.55 -17.44
C LYS A 85 6.41 -0.16 -18.87
N SER A 86 5.48 0.25 -19.73
CA SER A 86 5.73 0.55 -21.16
C SER A 86 6.41 1.90 -21.40
N SER A 87 6.18 2.89 -20.55
CA SER A 87 6.75 4.24 -20.66
C SER A 87 8.21 4.36 -20.23
N GLY A 88 8.79 3.29 -19.65
CA GLY A 88 10.11 3.35 -19.03
C GLY A 88 10.16 4.07 -17.68
N ALA A 89 8.99 4.36 -17.08
CA ALA A 89 8.92 4.96 -15.74
C ALA A 89 9.54 4.04 -14.68
N CYS A 90 9.41 2.72 -14.87
CA CYS A 90 9.97 1.69 -14.00
C CYS A 90 11.48 1.42 -14.21
N GLY A 91 12.12 2.09 -15.20
CA GLY A 91 13.51 1.81 -15.55
C GLY A 91 13.70 0.36 -16.01
N ASP A 92 14.82 -0.23 -15.59
CA ASP A 92 15.23 -1.60 -15.87
C ASP A 92 14.95 -2.57 -14.70
N HIS A 93 13.90 -2.28 -13.90
CA HIS A 93 13.49 -3.16 -12.80
C HIS A 93 13.18 -4.58 -13.30
N PRO A 94 13.83 -5.61 -12.72
CA PRO A 94 13.61 -7.00 -13.14
C PRO A 94 12.33 -7.57 -12.50
N PHE A 95 11.18 -7.33 -13.13
CA PHE A 95 9.90 -7.81 -12.63
C PHE A 95 9.90 -9.32 -12.40
N GLN A 96 9.53 -9.75 -11.19
CA GLN A 96 9.52 -11.15 -10.78
C GLN A 96 8.12 -11.76 -10.82
N SER A 97 7.08 -10.94 -10.92
CA SER A 97 5.69 -11.37 -10.91
C SER A 97 4.85 -10.67 -11.98
N GLY A 98 3.68 -11.22 -12.24
CA GLY A 98 2.63 -10.56 -13.02
C GLY A 98 1.81 -9.54 -12.22
N SER A 99 2.13 -9.32 -10.93
CA SER A 99 1.40 -8.39 -10.08
C SER A 99 1.49 -6.96 -10.62
N ASP A 100 0.35 -6.29 -10.64
CA ASP A 100 0.24 -4.86 -10.91
C ASP A 100 0.96 -4.02 -9.86
N CYS A 101 0.98 -4.49 -8.62
CA CYS A 101 1.55 -3.79 -7.47
C CYS A 101 3.09 -3.78 -7.46
N GLU A 102 3.76 -4.64 -8.22
CA GLU A 102 5.23 -4.69 -8.25
C GLU A 102 5.86 -3.42 -8.83
N VAL A 103 5.11 -2.63 -9.61
CA VAL A 103 5.57 -1.31 -10.09
C VAL A 103 5.91 -0.34 -8.96
N ILE A 104 5.35 -0.53 -7.76
CA ILE A 104 5.67 0.28 -6.58
C ILE A 104 7.14 0.12 -6.19
N LEU A 105 7.69 -1.12 -6.22
CA LEU A 105 9.11 -1.39 -5.98
C LEU A 105 10.00 -0.72 -7.03
N ALA A 106 9.62 -0.84 -8.31
CA ALA A 106 10.33 -0.22 -9.41
C ALA A 106 10.37 1.31 -9.30
N LEU A 107 9.24 1.93 -8.99
CA LEU A 107 9.14 3.38 -8.79
C LEU A 107 9.90 3.85 -7.56
N TYR A 108 9.91 3.06 -6.46
CA TYR A 108 10.68 3.38 -5.27
C TYR A 108 12.17 3.50 -5.56
N ARG A 109 12.75 2.58 -6.32
CA ARG A 109 14.17 2.64 -6.74
C ARG A 109 14.55 3.95 -7.42
N LYS A 110 13.62 4.53 -8.18
CA LYS A 110 13.86 5.72 -9.00
C LYS A 110 13.45 7.03 -8.33
N HIS A 111 12.36 7.02 -7.58
CA HIS A 111 11.70 8.23 -7.07
C HIS A 111 11.65 8.31 -5.54
N GLY A 112 12.10 7.26 -4.84
CA GLY A 112 12.00 7.21 -3.39
C GLY A 112 10.56 7.40 -2.92
N ARG A 113 10.35 8.28 -1.95
CA ARG A 113 9.01 8.58 -1.41
C ARG A 113 8.05 9.21 -2.43
N ASP A 114 8.56 9.89 -3.46
CA ASP A 114 7.73 10.57 -4.46
C ASP A 114 7.10 9.60 -5.48
N LEU A 115 7.36 8.29 -5.33
CA LEU A 115 6.71 7.23 -6.11
C LEU A 115 5.18 7.37 -6.16
N VAL A 116 4.56 7.87 -5.08
CA VAL A 116 3.10 8.05 -4.95
C VAL A 116 2.50 9.01 -5.98
N GLN A 117 3.29 9.94 -6.50
CA GLN A 117 2.88 10.88 -7.55
C GLN A 117 2.62 10.20 -8.90
N HIS A 118 3.17 9.01 -9.10
CA HIS A 118 3.07 8.24 -10.34
C HIS A 118 1.95 7.20 -10.32
N LEU A 119 1.37 6.92 -9.14
CA LEU A 119 0.38 5.87 -8.98
C LEU A 119 -1.04 6.35 -9.27
N SER A 120 -1.75 5.58 -10.08
CA SER A 120 -3.20 5.69 -10.25
C SER A 120 -3.85 4.37 -9.88
N GLY A 121 -4.72 4.38 -8.86
CA GLY A 121 -5.32 3.16 -8.35
C GLY A 121 -6.01 3.34 -7.01
N MET A 122 -6.46 2.22 -6.45
CA MET A 122 -6.90 2.11 -5.08
C MET A 122 -5.86 1.29 -4.30
N TYR A 123 -5.25 1.85 -3.28
CA TYR A 123 -4.16 1.17 -2.58
C TYR A 123 -3.94 1.68 -1.16
N ALA A 124 -3.43 0.79 -0.35
CA ALA A 124 -2.68 1.10 0.86
C ALA A 124 -1.46 0.18 0.89
N PHE A 125 -0.30 0.71 1.26
CA PHE A 125 0.91 -0.10 1.34
C PHE A 125 1.85 0.31 2.46
N VAL A 126 2.68 -0.65 2.86
CA VAL A 126 3.88 -0.47 3.67
C VAL A 126 5.06 -1.02 2.88
N LEU A 127 6.04 -0.18 2.66
CA LEU A 127 7.32 -0.51 2.04
C LEU A 127 8.41 -0.38 3.11
N PHE A 128 9.32 -1.36 3.19
CA PHE A 128 10.48 -1.32 4.06
C PHE A 128 11.76 -1.61 3.27
N ASP A 129 12.73 -0.72 3.36
CA ASP A 129 14.05 -0.87 2.75
C ASP A 129 15.08 -1.29 3.83
N PRO A 130 15.54 -2.54 3.80
CA PRO A 130 16.48 -3.04 4.80
C PRO A 130 17.91 -2.50 4.64
N THR A 131 18.23 -1.87 3.50
CA THR A 131 19.57 -1.31 3.27
C THR A 131 19.79 0.02 3.99
N SER A 132 18.72 0.77 4.18
CA SER A 132 18.72 2.08 4.84
C SER A 132 17.94 2.10 6.15
N ASP A 133 17.31 0.98 6.54
CA ASP A 133 16.36 0.87 7.66
C ASP A 133 15.23 1.92 7.58
N THR A 134 14.78 2.23 6.36
CA THR A 134 13.72 3.21 6.11
C THR A 134 12.43 2.54 5.68
N TRP A 135 11.32 3.22 5.91
CA TRP A 135 10.00 2.74 5.51
C TRP A 135 9.16 3.86 4.90
N ILE A 136 8.19 3.46 4.08
CA ILE A 136 7.15 4.33 3.52
C ILE A 136 5.79 3.66 3.74
N ILE A 137 4.83 4.47 4.19
CA ILE A 137 3.41 4.11 4.31
C ILE A 137 2.64 5.08 3.42
N ALA A 138 1.73 4.57 2.59
CA ALA A 138 0.88 5.44 1.78
C ALA A 138 -0.52 4.86 1.61
N ARG A 139 -1.47 5.76 1.36
CA ARG A 139 -2.87 5.43 1.09
C ARG A 139 -3.39 6.21 -0.09
N ASP A 140 -4.23 5.60 -0.90
CA ASP A 140 -4.81 6.17 -2.12
C ASP A 140 -5.52 7.52 -1.88
N PRO A 141 -5.66 8.34 -2.94
CA PRO A 141 -6.17 9.72 -2.86
C PRO A 141 -7.49 9.92 -2.13
N ILE A 142 -8.42 8.97 -2.23
CA ILE A 142 -9.74 9.06 -1.61
C ILE A 142 -9.97 8.04 -0.49
N GLY A 143 -8.95 7.21 -0.20
CA GLY A 143 -8.98 6.25 0.90
C GLY A 143 -9.93 5.07 0.67
N ILE A 144 -10.00 4.55 -0.56
CA ILE A 144 -10.80 3.36 -0.88
C ILE A 144 -10.33 2.16 -0.06
N ILE A 145 -9.01 2.01 0.06
CA ILE A 145 -8.42 0.94 0.84
C ILE A 145 -8.23 1.39 2.28
N PRO A 146 -8.73 0.64 3.27
CA PRO A 146 -8.56 0.99 4.67
C PRO A 146 -7.12 0.76 5.13
N LEU A 147 -6.63 1.67 5.98
CA LEU A 147 -5.34 1.56 6.67
C LEU A 147 -5.42 2.30 8.01
N TYR A 148 -4.88 1.68 9.05
CA TYR A 148 -4.81 2.22 10.40
C TYR A 148 -3.38 2.16 10.92
N TYR A 149 -3.05 3.02 11.86
CA TYR A 149 -1.77 3.02 12.53
C TYR A 149 -1.93 3.39 14.00
N GLY A 150 -0.96 3.02 14.80
CA GLY A 150 -0.89 3.36 16.22
C GLY A 150 0.52 3.15 16.74
N THR A 151 0.77 3.58 17.96
CA THR A 151 2.05 3.42 18.65
C THR A 151 1.83 2.55 19.88
N ASP A 152 2.74 1.62 20.14
CA ASP A 152 2.74 0.84 21.37
C ASP A 152 3.50 1.55 22.50
N ASP A 153 3.48 0.97 23.70
CA ASP A 153 4.14 1.52 24.91
C ASP A 153 5.65 1.72 24.74
N ALA A 154 6.27 1.02 23.81
CA ALA A 154 7.69 1.16 23.50
C ALA A 154 7.96 2.26 22.42
N GLY A 155 6.92 2.97 21.95
CA GLY A 155 7.01 3.98 20.91
C GLY A 155 7.20 3.43 19.50
N ARG A 156 6.96 2.14 19.29
CA ARG A 156 7.10 1.50 17.99
C ARG A 156 5.83 1.69 17.16
N LEU A 157 5.98 1.88 15.85
CA LEU A 157 4.86 2.14 14.96
C LEU A 157 4.25 0.83 14.46
N TRP A 158 2.95 0.68 14.68
CA TRP A 158 2.13 -0.40 14.17
C TRP A 158 1.22 0.08 13.06
N VAL A 159 1.08 -0.74 12.02
CA VAL A 159 0.21 -0.45 10.86
C VAL A 159 -0.62 -1.70 10.54
N ALA A 160 -1.92 -1.52 10.28
CA ALA A 160 -2.79 -2.62 9.88
C ALA A 160 -3.93 -2.16 8.96
N SER A 161 -4.47 -3.09 8.17
CA SER A 161 -5.65 -2.82 7.33
C SER A 161 -6.94 -2.68 8.13
N GLU A 162 -7.01 -3.22 9.34
CA GLU A 162 -8.18 -3.12 10.23
C GLU A 162 -7.79 -2.67 11.63
N MET A 163 -8.59 -1.76 12.19
CA MET A 163 -8.37 -1.20 13.53
C MET A 163 -8.24 -2.28 14.60
N LYS A 164 -9.09 -3.31 14.56
CA LYS A 164 -9.11 -4.39 15.58
C LYS A 164 -7.77 -5.11 15.73
N ALA A 165 -6.97 -5.16 14.68
CA ALA A 165 -5.66 -5.81 14.70
C ALA A 165 -4.63 -5.06 15.57
N LEU A 166 -4.90 -3.80 15.90
CA LEU A 166 -4.01 -2.92 16.67
C LEU A 166 -4.52 -2.67 18.10
N MET A 167 -5.79 -2.91 18.38
CA MET A 167 -6.43 -2.50 19.66
C MET A 167 -5.84 -3.17 20.90
N ASP A 168 -5.29 -4.38 20.77
CA ASP A 168 -4.67 -5.08 21.90
C ASP A 168 -3.19 -4.66 22.11
N THR A 169 -2.64 -3.84 21.21
CA THR A 169 -1.21 -3.50 21.20
C THR A 169 -0.96 -1.99 21.29
N CYS A 170 -1.89 -1.18 20.81
CA CYS A 170 -1.76 0.27 20.74
C CYS A 170 -2.89 0.96 21.48
N ASP A 171 -2.58 1.97 22.30
CA ASP A 171 -3.60 2.73 23.04
C ASP A 171 -4.32 3.76 22.18
N ASP A 172 -3.65 4.34 21.16
CA ASP A 172 -4.18 5.37 20.27
C ASP A 172 -4.10 4.90 18.81
N VAL A 173 -5.16 4.23 18.37
CA VAL A 173 -5.28 3.74 16.99
C VAL A 173 -6.01 4.77 16.14
N ARG A 174 -5.37 5.20 15.06
CA ARG A 174 -5.86 6.22 14.14
C ARG A 174 -6.04 5.68 12.73
N LEU A 175 -7.01 6.25 12.01
CA LEU A 175 -7.15 6.03 10.57
C LEU A 175 -6.00 6.74 9.85
N PHE A 176 -5.30 6.04 8.95
CA PHE A 176 -4.31 6.69 8.09
C PHE A 176 -5.05 7.57 7.07
N PRO A 177 -4.71 8.87 6.96
CA PRO A 177 -5.49 9.79 6.14
C PRO A 177 -5.42 9.46 4.65
N PRO A 178 -6.50 9.65 3.86
CA PRO A 178 -6.49 9.52 2.41
C PRO A 178 -5.51 10.50 1.74
N GLY A 179 -4.91 10.09 0.62
CA GLY A 179 -4.02 10.93 -0.18
C GLY A 179 -2.74 11.36 0.56
N GLN A 180 -2.34 10.59 1.56
CA GLN A 180 -1.14 10.89 2.33
C GLN A 180 -0.08 9.80 2.21
N VAL A 181 1.16 10.24 2.37
CA VAL A 181 2.37 9.41 2.46
C VAL A 181 3.13 9.78 3.73
N TRP A 182 3.71 8.79 4.39
CA TRP A 182 4.55 8.97 5.57
C TRP A 182 5.84 8.16 5.38
N ALA A 183 6.97 8.84 5.45
CA ALA A 183 8.28 8.20 5.38
C ALA A 183 8.99 8.26 6.75
N SER A 184 9.86 7.29 6.99
CA SER A 184 10.71 7.27 8.19
C SER A 184 11.48 8.57 8.32
N GLY A 185 11.57 9.10 9.55
CA GLY A 185 12.20 10.40 9.83
C GLY A 185 11.26 11.60 9.74
N GLU A 186 10.04 11.45 9.19
CA GLU A 186 9.03 12.50 9.19
C GLU A 186 8.18 12.43 10.48
N ALA A 187 7.76 13.58 10.99
CA ALA A 187 6.99 13.67 12.24
C ALA A 187 5.54 13.17 12.08
N ALA A 188 4.97 13.27 10.87
CA ALA A 188 3.59 12.89 10.56
C ALA A 188 3.41 12.63 9.06
N PRO A 189 2.32 11.95 8.66
CA PRO A 189 1.93 11.82 7.26
C PRO A 189 1.74 13.18 6.59
N THR A 190 2.12 13.29 5.31
CA THR A 190 1.99 14.50 4.51
C THR A 190 1.18 14.23 3.25
N SER A 191 0.38 15.23 2.82
CA SER A 191 -0.46 15.09 1.64
C SER A 191 0.38 15.09 0.36
N PHE A 192 0.13 14.13 -0.54
CA PHE A 192 0.66 14.12 -1.89
C PHE A 192 -0.42 14.40 -2.94
N TYR A 193 -1.69 14.48 -2.53
CA TYR A 193 -2.83 14.68 -3.42
C TYR A 193 -3.64 15.89 -2.97
N HIS A 194 -3.80 16.84 -3.86
CA HIS A 194 -4.57 18.06 -3.67
C HIS A 194 -5.54 18.27 -4.83
N ARG A 195 -6.74 18.74 -4.52
CA ARG A 195 -7.74 19.19 -5.49
C ARG A 195 -8.42 20.43 -4.93
N ASP A 196 -8.69 21.39 -5.77
CA ASP A 196 -9.28 22.69 -5.39
C ASP A 196 -10.59 22.54 -4.61
N TRP A 197 -11.41 21.54 -4.98
CA TRP A 197 -12.68 21.26 -4.28
C TRP A 197 -12.48 20.73 -2.84
N MET A 198 -11.30 20.21 -2.47
CA MET A 198 -11.00 19.77 -1.10
C MET A 198 -10.77 20.97 -0.16
N GLU A 199 -10.40 22.12 -0.69
CA GLU A 199 -10.17 23.36 0.06
C GLU A 199 -11.42 24.24 0.17
N GLY A 200 -12.57 23.73 -0.31
CA GLY A 200 -13.85 24.39 -0.17
C GLY A 200 -14.20 25.37 -1.30
N GLU A 201 -13.33 25.54 -2.26
CA GLU A 201 -13.62 26.32 -3.48
C GLU A 201 -14.28 25.41 -4.53
N LEU A 202 -15.62 25.37 -4.52
CA LEU A 202 -16.33 24.70 -5.60
C LEU A 202 -16.26 25.53 -6.88
N PRO A 203 -15.99 24.90 -8.04
CA PRO A 203 -16.05 25.60 -9.33
C PRO A 203 -17.42 26.25 -9.51
N ASN A 204 -17.45 27.55 -9.71
CA ASN A 204 -18.68 28.29 -9.96
C ASN A 204 -19.03 28.25 -11.45
N HIS A 205 -19.28 27.07 -11.98
CA HIS A 205 -19.76 26.89 -13.36
C HIS A 205 -21.06 26.07 -13.37
N PRO A 206 -21.93 26.26 -14.37
CA PRO A 206 -23.16 25.50 -14.51
C PRO A 206 -22.89 24.00 -14.59
N TYR A 207 -23.80 23.19 -14.04
CA TYR A 207 -23.77 21.74 -14.17
C TYR A 207 -23.79 21.32 -15.65
N GLN A 208 -22.85 20.50 -16.05
CA GLN A 208 -22.70 19.98 -17.41
C GLN A 208 -22.75 18.43 -17.36
N PRO A 209 -23.88 17.81 -17.75
CA PRO A 209 -24.05 16.36 -17.73
C PRO A 209 -22.99 15.61 -18.57
N GLU A 210 -22.55 16.22 -19.66
CA GLU A 210 -21.57 15.65 -20.57
C GLU A 210 -20.18 15.51 -19.90
N GLU A 211 -19.77 16.47 -19.09
CA GLU A 211 -18.52 16.42 -18.32
C GLU A 211 -18.57 15.31 -17.28
N LEU A 212 -19.68 15.22 -16.55
CA LEU A 212 -19.88 14.16 -15.56
C LEU A 212 -19.87 12.79 -16.21
N ASN A 213 -20.57 12.62 -17.34
CA ASN A 213 -20.60 11.37 -18.09
C ASN A 213 -19.20 10.99 -18.61
N ALA A 214 -18.45 11.94 -19.15
CA ALA A 214 -17.08 11.71 -19.59
C ALA A 214 -16.16 11.29 -18.44
N ALA A 215 -16.23 11.95 -17.28
CA ALA A 215 -15.44 11.63 -16.10
C ALA A 215 -15.78 10.23 -15.54
N LEU A 216 -17.06 9.89 -15.44
CA LEU A 216 -17.51 8.57 -15.00
C LEU A 216 -17.08 7.47 -15.97
N THR A 217 -17.21 7.71 -17.28
CA THR A 217 -16.77 6.76 -18.32
C THR A 217 -15.26 6.51 -18.26
N ALA A 218 -14.47 7.56 -18.06
CA ALA A 218 -13.01 7.46 -17.92
C ALA A 218 -12.64 6.67 -16.65
N ALA A 219 -13.30 6.94 -15.52
CA ALA A 219 -13.06 6.24 -14.25
C ALA A 219 -13.44 4.75 -14.34
N MET A 220 -14.54 4.42 -15.02
CA MET A 220 -14.93 3.04 -15.28
C MET A 220 -13.96 2.34 -16.24
N GLY A 221 -13.49 3.02 -17.27
CA GLY A 221 -12.53 2.51 -18.23
C GLY A 221 -11.22 2.08 -17.59
N SER A 222 -10.71 2.86 -16.65
CA SER A 222 -9.48 2.55 -15.90
C SER A 222 -9.61 1.26 -15.06
N ARG A 223 -10.79 1.03 -14.46
CA ARG A 223 -11.08 -0.18 -13.69
C ARG A 223 -11.36 -1.40 -14.58
N ALA A 224 -12.02 -1.22 -15.71
CA ALA A 224 -12.37 -2.31 -16.64
C ALA A 224 -11.14 -2.96 -17.28
N LEU A 225 -10.02 -2.25 -17.38
CA LEU A 225 -8.74 -2.82 -17.79
C LEU A 225 -8.27 -3.95 -16.87
N MET A 226 -8.48 -3.79 -15.56
CA MET A 226 -8.14 -4.83 -14.57
C MET A 226 -9.07 -6.06 -14.69
N THR A 227 -10.37 -5.86 -14.91
CA THR A 227 -11.34 -6.95 -15.07
C THR A 227 -11.01 -7.83 -16.28
N LYS A 228 -10.56 -7.25 -17.40
CA LYS A 228 -10.13 -8.00 -18.58
C LYS A 228 -8.89 -8.86 -18.38
N ILE A 229 -8.06 -8.54 -17.39
CA ILE A 229 -6.90 -9.36 -17.03
C ILE A 229 -7.36 -10.60 -16.26
N VAL A 230 -8.35 -10.46 -15.40
CA VAL A 230 -8.92 -11.57 -14.60
C VAL A 230 -9.69 -12.58 -15.49
N GLU A 231 -10.34 -12.12 -16.56
CA GLU A 231 -11.08 -13.00 -17.50
C GLU A 231 -10.17 -13.84 -18.42
N LYS A 232 -8.86 -13.61 -18.44
CA LYS A 232 -7.89 -14.34 -19.26
C LYS A 232 -7.23 -15.53 -18.57
N PHE A 233 -7.55 -15.77 -17.31
CA PHE A 233 -7.07 -16.88 -16.49
C PHE A 233 -8.23 -17.66 -15.89
#